data_2a6780bc8055125a24768730eccc1a57
#
_entry.id   2a6780bc8055125a24768730eccc1a57
#
_cell.length_a   1.000
_cell.length_b   1.000
_cell.length_c   1.000
_cell.angle_alpha   90.00
_cell.angle_beta   90.00
_cell.angle_gamma   90.00
#
_symmetry.space_group_name_H-M   'P 1'
#
loop_
_entity.id
_entity.type
_entity.pdbx_description
1 polymer ?
#
loop_
_entity_poly.entity_id
_entity_poly.type
_entity_poly.pdbx_seq_one_letter_code
_entity_poly.pdbx_strand_id
1 'polypeptide(L)'
;DWIKLELIGDDYTLQPDTLNLPEAASRLIKAGFKVLPYTTDDLVLCQRLVDVGCQAVMPWAAPIGTGKGPINPHALRTLRDRLDVPMIVDAGLGLPSHACQVLEWGFDAVLLNTAVALAQDPVSMAGAFADAVNAGRAAYRAGAMQAQDSAQPSTPVLGTPFWHQA
;
A
#
# COMPACT_ATOMS: atom_id res chain seq x y z
N ASP A 1 13.45 -6.17 -19.57
CA ASP A 1 13.93 -6.00 -18.18
C ASP A 1 12.96 -5.11 -17.42
N TRP A 2 12.86 -5.28 -16.08
CA TRP A 2 12.13 -4.42 -15.18
C TRP A 2 12.99 -3.23 -14.75
N ILE A 3 12.39 -2.05 -14.63
CA ILE A 3 13.04 -0.86 -14.11
C ILE A 3 12.11 -0.10 -13.15
N LYS A 4 12.62 0.26 -11.98
CA LYS A 4 11.96 1.21 -11.07
C LYS A 4 12.27 2.62 -11.57
N LEU A 5 11.22 3.41 -11.78
CA LEU A 5 11.32 4.81 -12.21
C LEU A 5 10.99 5.73 -11.03
N GLU A 6 11.97 6.50 -10.59
CA GLU A 6 11.81 7.62 -9.67
C GLU A 6 12.15 8.91 -10.41
N LEU A 7 11.13 9.69 -10.76
CA LEU A 7 11.27 11.03 -11.28
C LEU A 7 10.91 12.02 -10.18
N ILE A 8 11.91 12.54 -9.50
CA ILE A 8 11.72 13.42 -8.34
C ILE A 8 11.47 14.84 -8.84
N GLY A 9 10.39 15.46 -8.36
CA GLY A 9 9.99 16.82 -8.70
C GLY A 9 10.38 17.87 -7.65
N ASP A 10 10.67 17.44 -6.42
CA ASP A 10 11.08 18.32 -5.32
C ASP A 10 12.11 17.64 -4.43
N ASP A 11 13.30 18.22 -4.35
CA ASP A 11 14.45 17.62 -3.64
C ASP A 11 14.28 17.59 -2.11
N TYR A 12 13.43 18.45 -1.55
CA TYR A 12 13.20 18.51 -0.10
C TYR A 12 12.21 17.46 0.39
N THR A 13 11.13 17.26 -0.35
CA THR A 13 10.07 16.30 0.02
C THR A 13 10.23 14.94 -0.66
N LEU A 14 11.09 14.86 -1.68
CA LEU A 14 11.25 13.70 -2.57
C LEU A 14 9.92 13.25 -3.20
N GLN A 15 9.03 14.22 -3.44
CA GLN A 15 7.80 13.96 -4.17
C GLN A 15 8.08 13.73 -5.66
N PRO A 16 7.36 12.78 -6.29
CA PRO A 16 7.50 12.56 -7.72
C PRO A 16 7.01 13.76 -8.53
N ASP A 17 7.65 14.01 -9.67
CA ASP A 17 7.16 14.95 -10.68
C ASP A 17 5.95 14.35 -11.39
N THR A 18 4.78 14.64 -10.86
CA THR A 18 3.52 14.07 -11.34
C THR A 18 3.14 14.51 -12.75
N LEU A 19 3.67 15.63 -13.24
CA LEU A 19 3.38 16.14 -14.58
C LEU A 19 4.18 15.40 -15.64
N ASN A 20 5.47 15.17 -15.41
CA ASN A 20 6.36 14.58 -16.40
C ASN A 20 6.52 13.07 -16.27
N LEU A 21 6.09 12.47 -15.15
CA LEU A 21 6.22 11.04 -14.87
C LEU A 21 5.59 10.13 -15.95
N PRO A 22 4.36 10.41 -16.47
CA PRO A 22 3.75 9.57 -17.52
C PRO A 22 4.55 9.61 -18.84
N GLU A 23 5.10 10.76 -19.21
CA GLU A 23 5.94 10.86 -20.41
C GLU A 23 7.25 10.10 -20.24
N ALA A 24 7.93 10.24 -19.09
CA ALA A 24 9.14 9.51 -18.79
C ALA A 24 8.91 7.99 -18.82
N ALA A 25 7.81 7.52 -18.22
CA ALA A 25 7.42 6.11 -18.24
C ALA A 25 7.19 5.64 -19.69
N SER A 26 6.44 6.40 -20.51
CA SER A 26 6.19 6.07 -21.92
C SER A 26 7.48 5.93 -22.73
N ARG A 27 8.47 6.79 -22.50
CA ARG A 27 9.79 6.71 -23.16
C ARG A 27 10.53 5.42 -22.83
N LEU A 28 10.54 5.03 -21.55
CA LEU A 28 11.18 3.79 -21.10
C LEU A 28 10.46 2.55 -21.64
N ILE A 29 9.12 2.56 -21.67
CA ILE A 29 8.32 1.48 -22.23
C ILE A 29 8.62 1.31 -23.73
N LYS A 30 8.69 2.41 -24.49
CA LYS A 30 9.09 2.38 -25.93
C LYS A 30 10.51 1.87 -26.13
N ALA A 31 11.39 2.04 -25.14
CA ALA A 31 12.75 1.48 -25.13
C ALA A 31 12.79 -0.01 -24.73
N GLY A 32 11.63 -0.65 -24.44
CA GLY A 32 11.51 -2.07 -24.14
C GLY A 32 11.55 -2.43 -22.66
N PHE A 33 11.46 -1.46 -21.76
CA PHE A 33 11.43 -1.72 -20.32
C PHE A 33 10.00 -1.96 -19.81
N LYS A 34 9.88 -2.80 -18.78
CA LYS A 34 8.70 -2.92 -17.93
C LYS A 34 8.88 -1.96 -16.76
N VAL A 35 8.08 -0.90 -16.69
CA VAL A 35 8.29 0.22 -15.78
C VAL A 35 7.48 0.06 -14.51
N LEU A 36 8.13 0.24 -13.36
CA LEU A 36 7.56 0.35 -12.02
C LEU A 36 7.69 1.82 -11.57
N PRO A 37 6.67 2.66 -11.81
CA PRO A 37 6.76 4.08 -11.49
C PRO A 37 6.45 4.34 -10.01
N TYR A 38 7.38 4.97 -9.28
CA TYR A 38 7.10 5.58 -7.99
C TYR A 38 6.20 6.80 -8.19
N THR A 39 5.09 6.85 -7.47
CA THR A 39 4.07 7.88 -7.66
C THR A 39 3.39 8.24 -6.33
N THR A 40 2.56 9.28 -6.37
CA THR A 40 1.67 9.62 -5.25
C THR A 40 0.45 8.69 -5.21
N ASP A 41 -0.42 8.91 -4.24
CA ASP A 41 -1.71 8.24 -4.09
C ASP A 41 -2.83 8.88 -4.94
N ASP A 42 -2.46 9.62 -6.01
CA ASP A 42 -3.39 10.23 -6.94
C ASP A 42 -3.93 9.21 -7.95
N LEU A 43 -5.26 8.99 -7.94
CA LEU A 43 -5.92 8.03 -8.83
C LEU A 43 -5.75 8.39 -10.30
N VAL A 44 -5.91 9.66 -10.67
CA VAL A 44 -5.85 10.08 -12.07
C VAL A 44 -4.45 9.90 -12.62
N LEU A 45 -3.42 10.21 -11.84
CA LEU A 45 -2.04 9.96 -12.21
C LEU A 45 -1.77 8.47 -12.39
N CYS A 46 -2.20 7.64 -11.44
CA CYS A 46 -2.03 6.18 -11.54
C CYS A 46 -2.73 5.60 -12.78
N GLN A 47 -3.95 6.06 -13.11
CA GLN A 47 -4.64 5.68 -14.35
C GLN A 47 -3.83 6.06 -15.60
N ARG A 48 -3.30 7.28 -15.66
CA ARG A 48 -2.44 7.71 -16.78
C ARG A 48 -1.18 6.86 -16.93
N LEU A 49 -0.58 6.45 -15.81
CA LEU A 49 0.58 5.55 -15.83
C LEU A 49 0.22 4.16 -16.39
N VAL A 50 -0.94 3.63 -16.05
CA VAL A 50 -1.46 2.39 -16.64
C VAL A 50 -1.76 2.58 -18.13
N ASP A 51 -2.41 3.69 -18.51
CA ASP A 51 -2.77 3.98 -19.91
C ASP A 51 -1.55 4.09 -20.83
N VAL A 52 -0.42 4.61 -20.33
CA VAL A 52 0.83 4.65 -21.12
C VAL A 52 1.57 3.32 -21.17
N GLY A 53 1.07 2.29 -20.45
CA GLY A 53 1.55 0.91 -20.53
C GLY A 53 2.37 0.42 -19.32
N CYS A 54 2.35 1.12 -18.19
CA CYS A 54 2.93 0.59 -16.95
C CYS A 54 2.17 -0.67 -16.51
N GLN A 55 2.90 -1.75 -16.27
CA GLN A 55 2.31 -3.05 -15.88
C GLN A 55 2.07 -3.17 -14.37
N ALA A 56 2.51 -2.22 -13.59
CA ALA A 56 2.28 -2.07 -12.16
C ALA A 56 2.45 -0.59 -11.79
N VAL A 57 1.97 -0.18 -10.62
CA VAL A 57 2.20 1.16 -10.06
C VAL A 57 2.71 1.05 -8.63
N MET A 58 3.50 2.05 -8.23
CA MET A 58 4.11 2.09 -6.90
C MET A 58 3.68 3.36 -6.14
N PRO A 59 2.42 3.42 -5.66
CA PRO A 59 1.96 4.55 -4.87
C PRO A 59 2.66 4.59 -3.51
N TRP A 60 2.95 5.78 -3.02
CA TRP A 60 3.51 5.97 -1.68
C TRP A 60 2.48 5.74 -0.56
N ALA A 61 2.95 5.35 0.63
CA ALA A 61 2.18 5.50 1.87
C ALA A 61 2.30 6.92 2.43
N ALA A 62 3.52 7.48 2.36
CA ALA A 62 3.92 8.82 2.75
C ALA A 62 5.24 9.18 2.04
N PRO A 63 5.71 10.43 2.08
CA PRO A 63 7.00 10.79 1.48
C PRO A 63 8.16 9.93 1.97
N ILE A 64 9.13 9.71 1.08
CA ILE A 64 10.31 8.85 1.32
C ILE A 64 10.97 9.19 2.66
N GLY A 65 11.28 8.16 3.45
CA GLY A 65 12.04 8.29 4.70
C GLY A 65 11.25 8.82 5.90
N THR A 66 9.97 9.18 5.75
CA THR A 66 9.19 9.80 6.83
C THR A 66 8.69 8.80 7.88
N GLY A 67 8.52 7.52 7.54
CA GLY A 67 8.03 6.50 8.45
C GLY A 67 6.60 6.71 8.99
N LYS A 68 5.83 7.63 8.39
CA LYS A 68 4.49 8.03 8.87
C LYS A 68 3.41 6.99 8.63
N GLY A 69 3.68 6.00 7.76
CA GLY A 69 2.68 5.02 7.33
C GLY A 69 1.67 5.60 6.34
N PRO A 70 0.58 4.89 6.06
CA PRO A 70 -0.43 5.34 5.12
C PRO A 70 -1.15 6.60 5.63
N ILE A 71 -0.72 7.79 5.16
CA ILE A 71 -1.27 9.08 5.58
C ILE A 71 -2.64 9.37 4.96
N ASN A 72 -2.98 8.72 3.84
CA ASN A 72 -4.26 8.86 3.15
C ASN A 72 -4.86 7.49 2.83
N PRO A 73 -5.42 6.79 3.84
CA PRO A 73 -6.01 5.47 3.66
C PRO A 73 -7.14 5.42 2.63
N HIS A 74 -7.91 6.50 2.52
CA HIS A 74 -9.01 6.59 1.56
C HIS A 74 -8.51 6.55 0.12
N ALA A 75 -7.52 7.37 -0.21
CA ALA A 75 -6.96 7.40 -1.56
C ALA A 75 -6.34 6.05 -1.94
N LEU A 76 -5.55 5.44 -1.05
CA LEU A 76 -4.93 4.13 -1.29
C LEU A 76 -5.99 3.03 -1.54
N ARG A 77 -7.05 2.96 -0.74
CA ARG A 77 -8.14 2.01 -0.97
C ARG A 77 -8.85 2.28 -2.30
N THR A 78 -9.08 3.56 -2.63
CA THR A 78 -9.67 3.94 -3.91
C THR A 78 -8.81 3.48 -5.09
N LEU A 79 -7.47 3.59 -4.98
CA LEU A 79 -6.57 3.03 -6.00
C LEU A 79 -6.79 1.52 -6.16
N ARG A 80 -6.83 0.77 -5.04
CA ARG A 80 -7.00 -0.68 -5.09
C ARG A 80 -8.34 -1.09 -5.70
N ASP A 81 -9.40 -0.34 -5.41
CA ASP A 81 -10.75 -0.61 -5.92
C ASP A 81 -10.91 -0.28 -7.41
N ARG A 82 -10.04 0.58 -7.96
CA ARG A 82 -10.22 1.14 -9.30
C ARG A 82 -9.19 0.69 -10.33
N LEU A 83 -8.12 0.05 -9.91
CA LEU A 83 -7.02 -0.38 -10.79
C LEU A 83 -6.81 -1.90 -10.68
N ASP A 84 -6.77 -2.57 -11.82
CA ASP A 84 -6.60 -4.02 -11.92
C ASP A 84 -5.13 -4.45 -12.13
N VAL A 85 -4.19 -3.51 -12.04
CA VAL A 85 -2.76 -3.82 -12.13
C VAL A 85 -2.15 -4.12 -10.76
N PRO A 86 -1.05 -4.87 -10.69
CA PRO A 86 -0.30 -5.03 -9.44
C PRO A 86 0.11 -3.68 -8.84
N MET A 87 -0.06 -3.55 -7.53
CA MET A 87 0.28 -2.34 -6.78
C MET A 87 1.22 -2.65 -5.64
N ILE A 88 2.33 -1.92 -5.62
CA ILE A 88 3.38 -2.03 -4.60
C ILE A 88 3.37 -0.73 -3.80
N VAL A 89 2.98 -0.77 -2.52
CA VAL A 89 3.07 0.44 -1.70
C VAL A 89 4.54 0.72 -1.38
N ASP A 90 5.02 1.86 -1.88
CA ASP A 90 6.41 2.30 -1.74
C ASP A 90 6.49 3.54 -0.85
N ALA A 91 7.59 3.67 -0.14
CA ALA A 91 7.94 4.83 0.69
C ALA A 91 7.02 5.10 1.91
N GLY A 92 7.60 5.73 2.90
CA GLY A 92 6.89 6.22 4.09
C GLY A 92 6.44 5.16 5.09
N LEU A 93 6.65 3.87 4.82
CA LEU A 93 6.39 2.80 5.77
C LEU A 93 7.44 2.81 6.89
N GLY A 94 7.01 2.92 8.15
CA GLY A 94 7.92 3.02 9.30
C GLY A 94 7.79 1.88 10.30
N LEU A 95 6.67 1.17 10.29
CA LEU A 95 6.36 0.09 11.21
C LEU A 95 5.85 -1.15 10.47
N PRO A 96 6.08 -2.36 11.00
CA PRO A 96 5.49 -3.59 10.45
C PRO A 96 3.96 -3.53 10.33
N SER A 97 3.28 -2.89 11.28
CA SER A 97 1.82 -2.68 11.23
C SER A 97 1.36 -1.89 10.00
N HIS A 98 2.16 -0.95 9.50
CA HIS A 98 1.85 -0.22 8.26
C HIS A 98 1.86 -1.16 7.04
N ALA A 99 2.83 -2.07 6.97
CA ALA A 99 2.89 -3.08 5.92
C ALA A 99 1.72 -4.07 6.02
N CYS A 100 1.43 -4.56 7.21
CA CYS A 100 0.26 -5.43 7.45
C CYS A 100 -1.02 -4.77 6.94
N GLN A 101 -1.27 -3.52 7.35
CA GLN A 101 -2.47 -2.77 7.01
C GLN A 101 -2.66 -2.61 5.49
N VAL A 102 -1.61 -2.27 4.72
CA VAL A 102 -1.76 -2.13 3.27
C VAL A 102 -1.99 -3.47 2.58
N LEU A 103 -1.39 -4.56 3.08
CA LEU A 103 -1.66 -5.91 2.58
C LEU A 103 -3.09 -6.38 2.91
N GLU A 104 -3.65 -5.99 4.07
CA GLU A 104 -5.06 -6.21 4.43
C GLU A 104 -6.02 -5.49 3.48
N TRP A 105 -5.62 -4.34 2.91
CA TRP A 105 -6.40 -3.63 1.89
C TRP A 105 -6.29 -4.24 0.49
N GLY A 106 -5.50 -5.30 0.32
CA GLY A 106 -5.37 -6.03 -0.94
C GLY A 106 -4.26 -5.55 -1.86
N PHE A 107 -3.34 -4.71 -1.39
CA PHE A 107 -2.13 -4.40 -2.14
C PHE A 107 -1.26 -5.65 -2.32
N ASP A 108 -0.53 -5.72 -3.42
CA ASP A 108 0.20 -6.93 -3.82
C ASP A 108 1.55 -7.07 -3.12
N ALA A 109 2.20 -5.95 -2.80
CA ALA A 109 3.50 -5.92 -2.13
C ALA A 109 3.74 -4.57 -1.44
N VAL A 110 4.83 -4.52 -0.68
CA VAL A 110 5.43 -3.29 -0.15
C VAL A 110 6.90 -3.21 -0.56
N LEU A 111 7.39 -1.99 -0.74
CA LEU A 111 8.82 -1.72 -0.87
C LEU A 111 9.23 -0.79 0.25
N LEU A 112 10.25 -1.16 1.00
CA LEU A 112 10.74 -0.39 2.14
C LEU A 112 12.28 -0.54 2.26
N ASN A 113 12.92 0.46 2.83
CA ASN A 113 14.34 0.44 3.13
C ASN A 113 14.61 1.10 4.48
N THR A 114 14.34 2.40 4.60
CA THR A 114 14.72 3.26 5.73
C THR A 114 14.23 2.70 7.08
N ALA A 115 13.02 2.15 7.13
CA ALA A 115 12.45 1.59 8.36
C ALA A 115 13.27 0.42 8.93
N VAL A 116 13.90 -0.36 8.06
CA VAL A 116 14.81 -1.45 8.46
C VAL A 116 16.21 -0.89 8.70
N ALA A 117 16.74 -0.10 7.79
CA ALA A 117 18.12 0.39 7.84
C ALA A 117 18.40 1.27 9.07
N LEU A 118 17.43 2.04 9.54
CA LEU A 118 17.53 2.91 10.71
C LEU A 118 17.00 2.29 12.02
N ALA A 119 16.56 1.02 11.99
CA ALA A 119 16.16 0.34 13.21
C ALA A 119 17.37 0.07 14.12
N GLN A 120 17.17 0.03 15.43
CA GLN A 120 18.23 -0.35 16.38
C GLN A 120 18.74 -1.78 16.14
N ASP A 121 17.82 -2.68 15.74
CA ASP A 121 18.14 -4.03 15.29
C ASP A 121 17.51 -4.25 13.90
N PRO A 122 18.26 -4.00 12.81
CA PRO A 122 17.76 -4.14 11.45
C PRO A 122 17.33 -5.57 11.09
N VAL A 123 18.01 -6.58 11.66
CA VAL A 123 17.71 -7.99 11.37
C VAL A 123 16.35 -8.38 11.95
N SER A 124 16.13 -8.08 13.23
CA SER A 124 14.83 -8.31 13.86
C SER A 124 13.72 -7.50 13.21
N MET A 125 13.99 -6.25 12.82
CA MET A 125 13.01 -5.40 12.12
C MET A 125 12.64 -5.96 10.74
N ALA A 126 13.61 -6.47 9.97
CA ALA A 126 13.33 -7.13 8.70
C ALA A 126 12.44 -8.37 8.88
N GLY A 127 12.72 -9.18 9.91
CA GLY A 127 11.87 -10.32 10.29
C GLY A 127 10.44 -9.89 10.61
N ALA A 128 10.28 -8.87 11.45
CA ALA A 128 8.98 -8.34 11.82
C ALA A 128 8.18 -7.81 10.61
N PHE A 129 8.83 -7.17 9.64
CA PHE A 129 8.17 -6.76 8.38
C PHE A 129 7.75 -7.96 7.54
N ALA A 130 8.57 -9.00 7.45
CA ALA A 130 8.20 -10.22 6.72
C ALA A 130 6.96 -10.89 7.33
N ASP A 131 6.90 -11.01 8.66
CA ASP A 131 5.75 -11.56 9.38
C ASP A 131 4.50 -10.71 9.16
N ALA A 132 4.62 -9.39 9.20
CA ALA A 132 3.53 -8.45 8.97
C ALA A 132 2.94 -8.55 7.55
N VAL A 133 3.80 -8.67 6.53
CA VAL A 133 3.38 -8.88 5.14
C VAL A 133 2.60 -10.19 5.00
N ASN A 134 3.11 -11.28 5.60
CA ASN A 134 2.44 -12.58 5.58
C ASN A 134 1.08 -12.52 6.29
N ALA A 135 1.01 -11.88 7.46
CA ALA A 135 -0.23 -11.73 8.23
C ALA A 135 -1.28 -10.92 7.46
N GLY A 136 -0.91 -9.75 6.94
CA GLY A 136 -1.82 -8.89 6.17
C GLY A 136 -2.35 -9.59 4.92
N ARG A 137 -1.49 -10.28 4.18
CA ARG A 137 -1.91 -11.05 3.00
C ARG A 137 -2.83 -12.22 3.35
N ALA A 138 -2.57 -12.90 4.44
CA ALA A 138 -3.43 -13.99 4.92
C ALA A 138 -4.81 -13.45 5.35
N ALA A 139 -4.84 -12.33 6.08
CA ALA A 139 -6.09 -11.67 6.49
C ALA A 139 -6.93 -11.23 5.29
N TYR A 140 -6.32 -10.60 4.29
CA TYR A 140 -7.00 -10.22 3.03
C TYR A 140 -7.64 -11.42 2.33
N ARG A 141 -6.90 -12.53 2.22
CA ARG A 141 -7.40 -13.76 1.56
C ARG A 141 -8.49 -14.45 2.37
N ALA A 142 -8.43 -14.38 3.69
CA ALA A 142 -9.45 -14.96 4.57
C ALA A 142 -10.77 -14.18 4.55
N GLY A 143 -10.73 -12.89 4.19
CA GLY A 143 -11.86 -11.98 4.25
C GLY A 143 -12.12 -11.51 5.68
N ALA A 144 -11.90 -10.22 5.93
CA ALA A 144 -12.20 -9.62 7.23
C ALA A 144 -13.71 -9.50 7.45
N MET A 145 -14.15 -9.65 8.70
CA MET A 145 -15.53 -9.29 9.06
C MET A 145 -15.78 -7.80 8.83
N GLN A 146 -16.99 -7.44 8.47
CA GLN A 146 -17.36 -6.04 8.38
C GLN A 146 -17.45 -5.41 9.77
N ALA A 147 -16.99 -4.15 9.87
CA ALA A 147 -17.18 -3.37 11.08
C ALA A 147 -18.68 -3.15 11.33
N GLN A 148 -19.09 -3.23 12.59
CA GLN A 148 -20.47 -3.05 13.05
C GLN A 148 -20.53 -1.83 13.97
N ASP A 149 -21.59 -1.04 13.86
CA ASP A 149 -21.80 0.12 14.74
C ASP A 149 -22.29 -0.28 16.13
N SER A 150 -22.85 -1.47 16.28
CA SER A 150 -23.34 -2.00 17.54
C SER A 150 -22.70 -3.33 17.90
N ALA A 151 -22.63 -3.61 19.20
CA ALA A 151 -22.13 -4.89 19.69
C ALA A 151 -23.01 -6.05 19.23
N GLN A 152 -22.39 -7.11 18.75
CA GLN A 152 -23.05 -8.37 18.40
C GLN A 152 -22.54 -9.46 19.36
N PRO A 153 -23.44 -10.17 20.10
CA PRO A 153 -23.02 -11.23 20.98
C PRO A 153 -22.42 -12.40 20.17
N SER A 154 -21.19 -12.79 20.47
CA SER A 154 -20.51 -13.91 19.82
C SER A 154 -20.79 -15.26 20.51
N THR A 155 -21.33 -15.21 21.75
CA THR A 155 -21.67 -16.40 22.54
C THR A 155 -23.20 -16.55 22.59
N PRO A 156 -23.76 -17.75 22.39
CA PRO A 156 -25.20 -17.98 22.57
C PRO A 156 -25.62 -17.61 23.99
N VAL A 157 -26.64 -16.78 24.11
CA VAL A 157 -27.21 -16.39 25.39
C VAL A 157 -28.18 -17.50 25.83
N LEU A 158 -27.65 -18.47 26.57
CA LEU A 158 -28.48 -19.55 27.14
C LEU A 158 -28.96 -19.14 28.53
N GLY A 159 -30.25 -19.35 28.78
CA GLY A 159 -30.84 -19.13 30.13
C GLY A 159 -31.24 -17.67 30.41
N THR A 160 -31.25 -16.79 29.46
CA THR A 160 -31.84 -15.45 29.66
C THR A 160 -33.36 -15.54 29.70
N PRO A 161 -34.01 -14.77 30.60
CA PRO A 161 -35.44 -14.64 30.59
C PRO A 161 -35.98 -14.14 29.25
N PHE A 162 -37.18 -14.56 28.85
CA PHE A 162 -37.77 -14.26 27.53
C PHE A 162 -37.85 -12.74 27.22
N TRP A 163 -37.91 -11.89 28.23
CA TRP A 163 -37.90 -10.43 28.05
C TRP A 163 -36.53 -9.81 27.69
N HIS A 164 -35.48 -10.61 27.66
CA HIS A 164 -34.15 -10.22 27.18
C HIS A 164 -33.82 -10.79 25.78
N GLN A 165 -34.80 -11.45 25.15
CA GLN A 165 -34.66 -12.00 23.79
C GLN A 165 -35.33 -11.03 22.79
N ALA A 166 -34.72 -9.81 22.64
CA ALA A 166 -35.13 -8.86 21.62
C ALA A 166 -34.34 -9.07 20.34
#